data_464f1d22dcb04f4c34b8701a02b258d5
#
_entry.id   464f1d22dcb04f4c34b8701a02b258d5
#
_cell.length_a   1.000
_cell.length_b   1.000
_cell.length_c   1.000
_cell.angle_alpha   90.00
_cell.angle_beta   90.00
_cell.angle_gamma   90.00
#
_symmetry.space_group_name_H-M   'P 1'
#
loop_
_entity.id
_entity.type
_entity.pdbx_description
1 polymer ?
#
loop_
_entity_poly.entity_id
_entity_poly.type
_entity_poly.pdbx_seq_one_letter_code
_entity_poly.pdbx_strand_id
1 'polypeptide(L)'
;MNNRRHTAGLPAGLVLALAAFRPFASQAAINVDRTRIIMNSDAKAVSVGLSNESRDQPYLAQSWVEDSQGKSTNVLIALPPLQRIDAGKKSRVRIMRVENSGAAPLPTDRESLFYFNVREIPPAPEDKSQNILQLATQSELKLFLRPSSLAAEGDASPEKMLEVLASGGGLTLKNPTPYYITVIWLGQSRKQKLTGFKEGTMVAPFSERSLNISLPAGTTTMMVGNVDDYGGLRMNQFVCTSGKCTFKERIRDQGRGS
;
A
#
# COMPACT_ATOMS: atom_id res chain seq x y z
N MET A 1 -70.44 26.78 2.75
CA MET A 1 -69.51 25.84 3.40
C MET A 1 -68.16 26.02 2.71
N ASN A 2 -67.22 26.76 3.35
CA ASN A 2 -65.98 27.20 2.77
C ASN A 2 -64.83 26.35 3.32
N ASN A 3 -64.20 25.53 2.46
CA ASN A 3 -63.08 24.68 2.86
C ASN A 3 -61.78 25.40 2.44
N ARG A 4 -61.11 26.07 3.38
CA ARG A 4 -59.78 26.64 3.22
C ARG A 4 -58.72 25.56 3.43
N ARG A 5 -57.98 25.20 2.38
CA ARG A 5 -56.78 24.35 2.49
C ARG A 5 -55.60 25.26 2.91
N HIS A 6 -55.04 25.00 4.10
CA HIS A 6 -53.75 25.60 4.51
C HIS A 6 -52.63 24.81 3.89
N THR A 7 -51.94 25.42 2.95
CA THR A 7 -50.63 24.95 2.47
C THR A 7 -49.54 25.51 3.39
N ALA A 8 -48.95 24.64 4.20
CA ALA A 8 -47.80 24.98 5.05
C ALA A 8 -46.55 25.07 4.14
N GLY A 9 -46.11 26.30 3.86
CA GLY A 9 -44.83 26.55 3.20
C GLY A 9 -43.67 26.27 4.17
N LEU A 10 -42.78 25.36 3.83
CA LEU A 10 -41.51 25.20 4.55
C LEU A 10 -40.64 26.44 4.34
N PRO A 11 -39.97 26.95 5.40
CA PRO A 11 -39.13 28.12 5.26
C PRO A 11 -37.87 27.78 4.44
N ALA A 12 -37.72 28.46 3.33
CA ALA A 12 -36.59 28.35 2.39
C ALA A 12 -35.19 28.70 2.99
N GLY A 13 -35.17 29.16 4.25
CA GLY A 13 -33.94 29.54 4.95
C GLY A 13 -33.09 28.39 5.50
N LEU A 14 -33.67 27.18 5.66
CA LEU A 14 -32.96 26.06 6.32
C LEU A 14 -32.08 25.24 5.34
N VAL A 15 -32.28 25.38 4.05
CA VAL A 15 -31.52 24.62 3.03
C VAL A 15 -30.17 25.26 2.71
N LEU A 16 -30.00 26.56 2.98
CA LEU A 16 -28.75 27.27 2.62
C LEU A 16 -27.61 27.08 3.63
N ALA A 17 -27.89 26.64 4.86
CA ALA A 17 -26.89 26.47 5.93
C ALA A 17 -26.12 25.13 5.85
N LEU A 18 -26.62 24.11 5.16
CA LEU A 18 -25.93 22.81 5.02
C LEU A 18 -24.85 22.77 3.92
N ALA A 19 -24.81 23.76 3.03
CA ALA A 19 -23.86 23.80 1.93
C ALA A 19 -22.45 24.32 2.29
N ALA A 20 -22.24 24.81 3.51
CA ALA A 20 -20.99 25.46 3.91
C ALA A 20 -19.94 24.51 4.57
N PHE A 21 -20.31 23.29 4.91
CA PHE A 21 -19.34 22.30 5.43
C PHE A 21 -18.75 21.50 4.27
N ARG A 22 -17.78 22.11 3.58
CA ARG A 22 -16.88 21.32 2.74
C ARG A 22 -15.86 20.65 3.65
N PRO A 23 -15.76 19.29 3.69
CA PRO A 23 -14.67 18.66 4.39
C PRO A 23 -13.38 19.05 3.68
N PHE A 24 -12.50 19.78 4.37
CA PHE A 24 -11.13 19.96 3.93
C PHE A 24 -10.47 18.59 4.01
N ALA A 25 -10.26 17.94 2.88
CA ALA A 25 -9.42 16.75 2.81
C ALA A 25 -8.00 17.19 3.17
N SER A 26 -7.56 16.87 4.38
CA SER A 26 -6.16 17.01 4.77
C SER A 26 -5.37 15.99 3.94
N GLN A 27 -4.73 16.45 2.88
CA GLN A 27 -3.73 15.67 2.15
C GLN A 27 -2.38 15.87 2.81
N ALA A 28 -1.59 14.79 2.92
CA ALA A 28 -0.18 14.90 3.26
C ALA A 28 0.49 15.87 2.29
N ALA A 29 1.33 16.77 2.82
CA ALA A 29 2.00 17.74 1.96
C ALA A 29 3.09 17.09 1.11
N ILE A 30 3.79 16.08 1.66
CA ILE A 30 4.81 15.33 0.91
C ILE A 30 4.21 14.03 0.37
N ASN A 31 4.13 13.92 -0.96
CA ASN A 31 3.69 12.76 -1.68
C ASN A 31 4.89 11.96 -2.25
N VAL A 32 4.75 10.63 -2.29
CA VAL A 32 5.75 9.70 -2.85
C VAL A 32 5.23 9.15 -4.17
N ASP A 33 6.08 9.10 -5.20
CA ASP A 33 5.72 8.75 -6.58
C ASP A 33 5.28 7.28 -6.79
N ARG A 34 5.33 6.46 -5.74
CA ARG A 34 5.02 5.04 -5.80
C ARG A 34 4.47 4.50 -4.49
N THR A 35 3.92 3.28 -4.49
CA THR A 35 3.37 2.62 -3.30
C THR A 35 4.28 1.52 -2.74
N ARG A 36 5.31 1.11 -3.51
CA ARG A 36 6.33 0.12 -3.14
C ARG A 36 7.59 0.33 -3.96
N ILE A 37 8.67 -0.29 -3.53
CA ILE A 37 9.96 -0.18 -4.18
C ILE A 37 10.51 -1.58 -4.41
N ILE A 38 10.91 -1.87 -5.66
CA ILE A 38 11.70 -3.05 -6.00
C ILE A 38 13.12 -2.57 -6.26
N MET A 39 14.10 -3.11 -5.56
CA MET A 39 15.51 -2.82 -5.77
C MET A 39 16.25 -4.12 -6.06
N ASN A 40 16.82 -4.23 -7.25
CA ASN A 40 17.67 -5.38 -7.58
C ASN A 40 18.97 -5.32 -6.78
N SER A 41 19.46 -6.49 -6.37
CA SER A 41 20.64 -6.59 -5.51
C SER A 41 21.95 -6.15 -6.20
N ASP A 42 22.00 -6.14 -7.53
CA ASP A 42 23.12 -5.62 -8.35
C ASP A 42 23.00 -4.12 -8.63
N ALA A 43 21.84 -3.52 -8.39
CA ALA A 43 21.66 -2.08 -8.55
C ALA A 43 22.37 -1.32 -7.41
N LYS A 44 23.20 -0.33 -7.79
CA LYS A 44 23.88 0.54 -6.79
C LYS A 44 22.90 1.40 -6.01
N ALA A 45 21.80 1.81 -6.63
CA ALA A 45 20.79 2.65 -6.01
C ALA A 45 19.46 2.57 -6.76
N VAL A 46 18.37 2.86 -6.06
CA VAL A 46 17.06 3.16 -6.63
C VAL A 46 16.65 4.59 -6.23
N SER A 47 16.03 5.33 -7.15
CA SER A 47 15.56 6.69 -6.89
C SER A 47 14.06 6.70 -6.63
N VAL A 48 13.63 7.46 -5.62
CA VAL A 48 12.23 7.66 -5.25
C VAL A 48 11.92 9.14 -5.35
N GLY A 49 10.89 9.50 -6.10
CA GLY A 49 10.43 10.87 -6.25
C GLY A 49 9.57 11.30 -5.07
N LEU A 50 9.81 12.53 -4.61
CA LEU A 50 9.00 13.21 -3.61
C LEU A 50 8.45 14.49 -4.21
N SER A 51 7.19 14.82 -3.95
CA SER A 51 6.58 16.10 -4.34
C SER A 51 5.94 16.76 -3.14
N ASN A 52 6.14 18.07 -3.02
CA ASN A 52 5.41 18.88 -2.06
C ASN A 52 4.14 19.42 -2.74
N GLU A 53 2.99 18.91 -2.32
CA GLU A 53 1.67 19.26 -2.85
C GLU A 53 1.08 20.52 -2.18
N SER A 54 1.75 21.08 -1.15
CA SER A 54 1.39 22.37 -0.58
C SER A 54 1.59 23.47 -1.63
N ARG A 55 0.65 24.42 -1.68
CA ARG A 55 0.69 25.52 -2.65
C ARG A 55 1.56 26.70 -2.21
N ASP A 56 1.78 26.83 -0.92
CA ASP A 56 2.32 28.04 -0.29
C ASP A 56 3.43 27.77 0.73
N GLN A 57 3.55 26.54 1.25
CA GLN A 57 4.50 26.27 2.33
C GLN A 57 5.58 25.24 1.94
N PRO A 58 6.83 25.51 2.30
CA PRO A 58 7.89 24.50 2.20
C PRO A 58 7.74 23.47 3.32
N TYR A 59 8.12 22.23 3.05
CA TYR A 59 8.18 21.15 4.03
C TYR A 59 9.57 20.54 4.05
N LEU A 60 9.98 20.01 5.20
CA LEU A 60 11.13 19.13 5.26
C LEU A 60 10.64 17.69 5.09
N ALA A 61 11.36 16.91 4.27
CA ALA A 61 11.18 15.48 4.12
C ALA A 61 12.35 14.77 4.80
N GLN A 62 12.06 14.05 5.88
CA GLN A 62 13.00 13.16 6.55
C GLN A 62 12.81 11.74 6.00
N SER A 63 13.88 11.12 5.51
CA SER A 63 13.82 9.80 4.86
C SER A 63 14.83 8.83 5.46
N TRP A 64 14.38 7.58 5.71
CA TRP A 64 15.24 6.52 6.24
C TRP A 64 14.72 5.15 5.83
N VAL A 65 15.53 4.11 6.06
CA VAL A 65 15.16 2.71 5.81
C VAL A 65 15.19 1.94 7.12
N GLU A 66 14.22 1.06 7.28
CA GLU A 66 14.11 0.10 8.40
C GLU A 66 14.11 -1.33 7.87
N ASP A 67 14.51 -2.27 8.71
CA ASP A 67 14.41 -3.70 8.43
C ASP A 67 12.96 -4.20 8.54
N SER A 68 12.74 -5.49 8.29
CA SER A 68 11.42 -6.13 8.36
C SER A 68 10.78 -6.11 9.77
N GLN A 69 11.53 -5.75 10.81
CA GLN A 69 11.07 -5.64 12.19
C GLN A 69 10.83 -4.18 12.61
N GLY A 70 11.00 -3.21 11.69
CA GLY A 70 10.87 -1.79 11.98
C GLY A 70 12.06 -1.20 12.74
N LYS A 71 13.22 -1.84 12.67
CA LYS A 71 14.47 -1.34 13.29
C LYS A 71 15.36 -0.69 12.25
N SER A 72 16.12 0.32 12.67
CA SER A 72 17.13 0.92 11.82
C SER A 72 18.06 -0.14 11.25
N THR A 73 18.35 -0.03 9.96
CA THR A 73 19.26 -0.94 9.26
C THR A 73 20.49 -0.20 8.77
N ASN A 74 21.63 -0.93 8.70
CA ASN A 74 22.85 -0.47 8.05
C ASN A 74 23.05 -1.11 6.66
N VAL A 75 22.11 -1.91 6.18
CA VAL A 75 22.17 -2.56 4.85
C VAL A 75 21.83 -1.60 3.73
N LEU A 76 20.83 -0.75 3.97
CA LEU A 76 20.33 0.24 3.02
C LEU A 76 20.25 1.61 3.70
N ILE A 77 20.60 2.66 2.96
CA ILE A 77 20.49 4.05 3.42
C ILE A 77 19.70 4.89 2.43
N ALA A 78 18.99 5.90 2.94
CA ALA A 78 18.28 6.89 2.14
C ALA A 78 19.05 8.23 2.14
N LEU A 79 19.32 8.78 0.97
CA LEU A 79 20.10 10.01 0.80
C LEU A 79 19.38 10.99 -0.13
N PRO A 80 19.27 12.29 0.26
CA PRO A 80 19.64 12.83 1.56
C PRO A 80 18.65 12.40 2.66
N PRO A 81 19.11 12.24 3.93
CA PRO A 81 18.23 11.81 5.03
C PRO A 81 17.25 12.91 5.45
N LEU A 82 17.56 14.15 5.16
CA LEU A 82 16.70 15.32 5.41
C LEU A 82 16.89 16.30 4.28
N GLN A 83 15.78 16.79 3.72
CA GLN A 83 15.80 17.81 2.67
C GLN A 83 14.58 18.72 2.75
N ARG A 84 14.77 19.98 2.38
CA ARG A 84 13.68 20.95 2.19
C ARG A 84 13.14 20.81 0.78
N ILE A 85 11.80 20.77 0.66
CA ILE A 85 11.09 20.80 -0.61
C ILE A 85 10.16 21.99 -0.59
N ASP A 86 10.41 22.97 -1.45
CA ASP A 86 9.60 24.17 -1.54
C ASP A 86 8.20 23.86 -2.09
N ALA A 87 7.25 24.77 -1.86
CA ALA A 87 5.86 24.65 -2.28
C ALA A 87 5.75 24.30 -3.77
N GLY A 88 4.99 23.26 -4.11
CA GLY A 88 4.79 22.76 -5.49
C GLY A 88 6.03 22.20 -6.17
N LYS A 89 7.15 22.03 -5.44
CA LYS A 89 8.40 21.47 -6.02
C LYS A 89 8.51 19.98 -5.80
N LYS A 90 9.36 19.37 -6.63
CA LYS A 90 9.72 17.95 -6.58
C LYS A 90 11.18 17.78 -6.21
N SER A 91 11.46 16.68 -5.54
CA SER A 91 12.82 16.27 -5.18
C SER A 91 12.94 14.75 -5.31
N ARG A 92 14.12 14.21 -5.01
CA ARG A 92 14.39 12.78 -5.05
C ARG A 92 15.20 12.34 -3.84
N VAL A 93 14.91 11.12 -3.38
CA VAL A 93 15.72 10.38 -2.43
C VAL A 93 16.31 9.19 -3.17
N ARG A 94 17.59 8.92 -2.95
CA ARG A 94 18.27 7.71 -3.44
C ARG A 94 18.41 6.73 -2.30
N ILE A 95 17.91 5.52 -2.50
CA ILE A 95 18.14 4.41 -1.58
C ILE A 95 19.35 3.65 -2.13
N MET A 96 20.37 3.49 -1.32
CA MET A 96 21.65 2.89 -1.72
C MET A 96 21.95 1.71 -0.80
N ARG A 97 22.61 0.69 -1.38
CA ARG A 97 23.18 -0.40 -0.60
C ARG A 97 24.50 0.05 0.04
N VAL A 98 24.68 -0.29 1.31
CA VAL A 98 25.94 -0.05 2.04
C VAL A 98 26.85 -1.27 1.86
N GLU A 99 27.97 -1.06 1.23
CA GLU A 99 29.01 -2.08 1.12
C GLU A 99 29.69 -2.28 2.50
N ASN A 100 29.99 -3.53 2.85
CA ASN A 100 30.65 -3.86 4.11
C ASN A 100 29.92 -3.33 5.37
N SER A 101 28.59 -3.38 5.35
CA SER A 101 27.74 -2.88 6.43
C SER A 101 27.92 -3.62 7.78
N GLY A 102 28.65 -4.73 7.82
CA GLY A 102 28.75 -5.61 8.98
C GLY A 102 27.48 -6.39 9.31
N ALA A 103 26.44 -6.24 8.49
CA ALA A 103 25.21 -7.00 8.64
C ALA A 103 25.39 -8.46 8.19
N ALA A 104 24.55 -9.35 8.73
CA ALA A 104 24.50 -10.73 8.25
C ALA A 104 24.17 -10.77 6.75
N PRO A 105 24.73 -11.73 6.00
CA PRO A 105 24.43 -11.91 4.58
C PRO A 105 22.93 -12.08 4.37
N LEU A 106 22.38 -11.37 3.39
CA LEU A 106 20.99 -11.53 3.01
C LEU A 106 20.81 -12.78 2.13
N PRO A 107 19.62 -13.42 2.17
CA PRO A 107 19.30 -14.52 1.27
C PRO A 107 19.53 -14.13 -0.20
N THR A 108 20.06 -15.05 -0.99
CA THR A 108 20.29 -14.87 -2.44
C THR A 108 19.27 -15.62 -3.29
N ASP A 109 18.42 -16.43 -2.65
CA ASP A 109 17.40 -17.27 -3.26
C ASP A 109 15.98 -16.66 -3.19
N ARG A 110 15.81 -15.54 -2.46
CA ARG A 110 14.51 -14.90 -2.23
C ARG A 110 14.63 -13.42 -1.94
N GLU A 111 13.53 -12.69 -2.06
CA GLU A 111 13.44 -11.28 -1.66
C GLU A 111 13.67 -11.09 -0.16
N SER A 112 14.29 -9.96 0.18
CA SER A 112 14.39 -9.44 1.55
C SER A 112 13.53 -8.19 1.69
N LEU A 113 12.74 -8.11 2.77
CA LEU A 113 11.84 -6.99 3.05
C LEU A 113 12.54 -5.94 3.89
N PHE A 114 12.38 -4.69 3.48
CA PHE A 114 12.70 -3.47 4.19
C PHE A 114 11.50 -2.50 4.10
N TYR A 115 11.54 -1.43 4.89
CA TYR A 115 10.59 -0.34 4.85
C TYR A 115 11.31 0.96 4.55
N PHE A 116 10.88 1.67 3.52
CA PHE A 116 11.32 3.03 3.25
C PHE A 116 10.30 4.00 3.84
N ASN A 117 10.78 4.88 4.70
CA ASN A 117 9.97 5.84 5.43
C ASN A 117 10.25 7.25 4.94
N VAL A 118 9.20 8.05 4.81
CA VAL A 118 9.26 9.49 4.59
C VAL A 118 8.34 10.17 5.59
N ARG A 119 8.92 11.02 6.46
CA ARG A 119 8.17 11.87 7.38
C ARG A 119 8.21 13.31 6.90
N GLU A 120 7.06 13.89 6.73
CA GLU A 120 6.94 15.32 6.49
C GLU A 120 7.05 16.10 7.79
N ILE A 121 7.78 17.21 7.77
CA ILE A 121 7.93 18.10 8.91
C ILE A 121 7.47 19.49 8.43
N PRO A 122 6.35 20.01 8.95
CA PRO A 122 5.84 21.33 8.59
C PRO A 122 6.78 22.44 9.06
N PRO A 123 6.73 23.63 8.44
CA PRO A 123 7.47 24.80 8.92
C PRO A 123 7.01 25.19 10.32
N ALA A 124 7.91 25.81 11.09
CA ALA A 124 7.55 26.36 12.38
C ALA A 124 6.47 27.45 12.20
N PRO A 125 5.49 27.56 13.12
CA PRO A 125 4.50 28.61 13.06
C PRO A 125 5.16 29.98 13.22
N GLU A 126 4.71 30.95 12.42
CA GLU A 126 5.22 32.35 12.48
C GLU A 126 4.83 33.02 13.81
N ASP A 127 3.61 32.80 14.28
CA ASP A 127 3.11 33.30 15.54
C ASP A 127 3.14 32.23 16.64
N LYS A 128 4.05 32.38 17.59
CA LYS A 128 4.20 31.49 18.73
C LYS A 128 3.23 31.76 19.88
N SER A 129 2.43 32.84 19.79
CA SER A 129 1.46 33.22 20.83
C SER A 129 0.15 32.43 20.71
N GLN A 130 -0.09 31.74 19.59
CA GLN A 130 -1.30 30.98 19.35
C GLN A 130 -1.11 29.52 19.73
N ASN A 131 -2.18 28.87 20.23
CA ASN A 131 -2.21 27.45 20.44
C ASN A 131 -2.40 26.74 19.07
N ILE A 132 -1.29 26.27 18.46
CA ILE A 132 -1.29 25.63 17.14
C ILE A 132 -1.01 24.14 17.31
N LEU A 133 -1.84 23.29 16.70
CA LEU A 133 -1.58 21.87 16.54
C LEU A 133 -0.84 21.64 15.22
N GLN A 134 0.39 21.16 15.28
CA GLN A 134 1.13 20.70 14.10
C GLN A 134 1.08 19.19 13.99
N LEU A 135 0.67 18.69 12.84
CA LEU A 135 0.65 17.25 12.52
C LEU A 135 1.79 16.94 11.55
N ALA A 136 2.60 15.96 11.90
CA ALA A 136 3.58 15.38 11.01
C ALA A 136 3.06 14.02 10.55
N THR A 137 2.90 13.82 9.24
CA THR A 137 2.50 12.53 8.68
C THR A 137 3.73 11.74 8.24
N GLN A 138 3.61 10.43 8.22
CA GLN A 138 4.66 9.52 7.78
C GLN A 138 4.09 8.55 6.75
N SER A 139 4.76 8.44 5.62
CA SER A 139 4.52 7.40 4.61
C SER A 139 5.55 6.29 4.80
N GLU A 140 5.06 5.05 4.93
CA GLU A 140 5.87 3.84 5.01
C GLU A 140 5.61 2.98 3.78
N LEU A 141 6.63 2.73 2.98
CA LEU A 141 6.56 1.94 1.75
C LEU A 141 7.34 0.64 1.91
N LYS A 142 6.77 -0.47 1.45
CA LYS A 142 7.49 -1.73 1.35
C LYS A 142 8.61 -1.60 0.33
N LEU A 143 9.81 -2.00 0.72
CA LEU A 143 10.99 -2.05 -0.13
C LEU A 143 11.47 -3.50 -0.17
N PHE A 144 11.45 -4.10 -1.37
CA PHE A 144 11.91 -5.46 -1.59
C PHE A 144 13.29 -5.41 -2.26
N LEU A 145 14.31 -5.89 -1.54
CA LEU A 145 15.61 -6.13 -2.13
C LEU A 145 15.57 -7.51 -2.81
N ARG A 146 15.60 -7.51 -4.13
CA ARG A 146 15.44 -8.69 -4.99
C ARG A 146 16.79 -9.15 -5.51
N PRO A 147 17.20 -10.41 -5.23
CA PRO A 147 18.38 -10.99 -5.83
C PRO A 147 18.32 -10.92 -7.36
N SER A 148 19.45 -10.59 -8.01
CA SER A 148 19.53 -10.49 -9.47
C SER A 148 19.37 -11.83 -10.21
N SER A 149 19.42 -12.95 -9.48
CA SER A 149 19.09 -14.29 -9.98
C SER A 149 17.58 -14.51 -10.19
N LEU A 150 16.74 -13.64 -9.63
CA LEU A 150 15.28 -13.71 -9.79
C LEU A 150 14.83 -12.84 -10.97
N ALA A 151 13.58 -13.04 -11.41
CA ALA A 151 13.00 -12.25 -12.49
C ALA A 151 13.01 -10.74 -12.17
N ALA A 152 13.26 -9.93 -13.19
CA ALA A 152 13.27 -8.48 -13.08
C ALA A 152 11.92 -7.90 -12.62
N GLU A 153 11.90 -6.62 -12.27
CA GLU A 153 10.68 -5.89 -11.91
C GLU A 153 9.64 -6.01 -13.03
N GLY A 154 8.42 -6.41 -12.65
CA GLY A 154 7.30 -6.58 -13.56
C GLY A 154 7.23 -7.91 -14.31
N ASP A 155 8.30 -8.69 -14.38
CA ASP A 155 8.33 -9.98 -15.08
C ASP A 155 7.84 -11.14 -14.19
N ALA A 156 7.93 -10.99 -12.87
CA ALA A 156 7.42 -11.97 -11.92
C ALA A 156 5.89 -11.97 -11.87
N SER A 157 5.31 -13.15 -11.77
CA SER A 157 3.87 -13.36 -11.54
C SER A 157 3.66 -14.38 -10.41
N PRO A 158 4.12 -14.06 -9.18
CA PRO A 158 4.11 -15.03 -8.08
C PRO A 158 2.71 -15.44 -7.66
N GLU A 159 1.69 -14.63 -7.93
CA GLU A 159 0.29 -14.93 -7.65
C GLU A 159 -0.23 -16.18 -8.38
N LYS A 160 0.40 -16.56 -9.49
CA LYS A 160 0.02 -17.78 -10.22
C LYS A 160 0.33 -19.06 -9.46
N MET A 161 1.30 -19.01 -8.55
CA MET A 161 1.69 -20.14 -7.73
C MET A 161 1.13 -20.08 -6.31
N LEU A 162 0.48 -18.95 -5.93
CA LEU A 162 -0.17 -18.85 -4.63
C LEU A 162 -1.26 -19.90 -4.48
N GLU A 163 -1.30 -20.57 -3.33
CA GLU A 163 -2.34 -21.52 -2.97
C GLU A 163 -3.15 -20.96 -1.78
N VAL A 164 -4.47 -21.15 -1.82
CA VAL A 164 -5.35 -20.86 -0.69
C VAL A 164 -5.90 -22.19 -0.18
N LEU A 165 -5.55 -22.54 1.04
CA LEU A 165 -5.93 -23.81 1.67
C LEU A 165 -7.01 -23.55 2.72
N ALA A 166 -8.13 -24.26 2.62
CA ALA A 166 -9.21 -24.23 3.60
C ALA A 166 -9.13 -25.50 4.47
N SER A 167 -8.86 -25.36 5.74
CA SER A 167 -8.76 -26.46 6.70
C SER A 167 -9.17 -26.03 8.09
N GLY A 168 -9.91 -26.88 8.81
CA GLY A 168 -10.24 -26.68 10.21
C GLY A 168 -11.02 -25.40 10.53
N GLY A 169 -11.78 -24.87 9.57
CA GLY A 169 -12.54 -23.61 9.73
C GLY A 169 -11.74 -22.34 9.46
N GLY A 170 -10.46 -22.43 9.07
CA GLY A 170 -9.59 -21.32 8.70
C GLY A 170 -9.10 -21.40 7.27
N LEU A 171 -8.50 -20.29 6.78
CA LEU A 171 -7.78 -20.22 5.53
C LEU A 171 -6.29 -20.07 5.79
N THR A 172 -5.49 -20.73 4.95
CA THR A 172 -4.03 -20.52 4.92
C THR A 172 -3.62 -20.12 3.51
N LEU A 173 -2.91 -19.00 3.40
CA LEU A 173 -2.25 -18.58 2.16
C LEU A 173 -0.86 -19.21 2.14
N LYS A 174 -0.56 -20.01 1.12
CA LYS A 174 0.75 -20.65 0.93
C LYS A 174 1.44 -20.06 -0.28
N ASN A 175 2.62 -19.52 -0.06
CA ASN A 175 3.47 -18.91 -1.06
C ASN A 175 4.71 -19.79 -1.32
N PRO A 176 4.75 -20.59 -2.40
CA PRO A 176 5.91 -21.40 -2.73
C PRO A 176 6.96 -20.64 -3.56
N THR A 177 6.81 -19.34 -3.74
CA THR A 177 7.67 -18.52 -4.61
C THR A 177 8.76 -17.77 -3.81
N PRO A 178 9.82 -17.32 -4.47
CA PRO A 178 10.85 -16.49 -3.82
C PRO A 178 10.45 -15.03 -3.61
N TYR A 179 9.23 -14.64 -3.96
CA TYR A 179 8.74 -13.26 -3.90
C TYR A 179 7.77 -13.06 -2.75
N TYR A 180 7.71 -11.85 -2.18
CA TYR A 180 6.63 -11.46 -1.29
C TYR A 180 5.33 -11.26 -2.08
N ILE A 181 4.22 -11.82 -1.59
CA ILE A 181 2.90 -11.62 -2.18
C ILE A 181 2.06 -10.79 -1.22
N THR A 182 1.62 -9.60 -1.65
CA THR A 182 0.70 -8.75 -0.87
C THR A 182 -0.71 -8.94 -1.39
N VAL A 183 -1.56 -9.58 -0.58
CA VAL A 183 -2.97 -9.84 -0.90
C VAL A 183 -3.82 -8.72 -0.33
N ILE A 184 -4.65 -8.08 -1.16
CA ILE A 184 -5.55 -6.99 -0.77
C ILE A 184 -7.02 -7.32 -0.99
N TRP A 185 -7.29 -8.46 -1.61
CA TRP A 185 -8.64 -8.97 -1.81
C TRP A 185 -8.69 -10.48 -1.67
N LEU A 186 -9.59 -10.97 -0.83
CA LEU A 186 -10.04 -12.36 -0.82
C LEU A 186 -11.56 -12.32 -0.79
N GLY A 187 -12.22 -12.94 -1.76
CA GLY A 187 -13.68 -12.87 -1.86
C GLY A 187 -14.27 -13.95 -2.76
N GLN A 188 -15.57 -14.16 -2.66
CA GLN A 188 -16.30 -15.03 -3.59
C GLN A 188 -16.49 -14.38 -4.97
N SER A 189 -16.46 -13.03 -5.00
CA SER A 189 -16.57 -12.24 -6.22
C SER A 189 -15.80 -10.91 -6.08
N ARG A 190 -15.77 -10.10 -7.15
CA ARG A 190 -15.21 -8.73 -7.10
C ARG A 190 -15.98 -7.76 -6.18
N LYS A 191 -17.21 -8.12 -5.79
CA LYS A 191 -18.08 -7.28 -4.94
C LYS A 191 -18.26 -7.82 -3.54
N GLN A 192 -17.90 -9.08 -3.30
CA GLN A 192 -18.13 -9.77 -2.04
C GLN A 192 -16.82 -10.28 -1.46
N LYS A 193 -16.23 -9.47 -0.58
CA LYS A 193 -15.02 -9.80 0.18
C LYS A 193 -15.37 -10.75 1.33
N LEU A 194 -14.47 -11.66 1.67
CA LEU A 194 -14.62 -12.50 2.87
C LEU A 194 -14.56 -11.65 4.12
N THR A 195 -15.54 -11.87 5.00
CA THR A 195 -15.62 -11.16 6.28
C THR A 195 -14.38 -11.45 7.14
N GLY A 196 -13.82 -10.41 7.77
CA GLY A 196 -12.62 -10.52 8.60
C GLY A 196 -11.30 -10.52 7.85
N PHE A 197 -11.30 -10.50 6.51
CA PHE A 197 -10.06 -10.38 5.75
C PHE A 197 -9.44 -8.98 5.93
N LYS A 198 -8.17 -8.94 6.33
CA LYS A 198 -7.39 -7.71 6.46
C LYS A 198 -6.63 -7.44 5.15
N GLU A 199 -6.94 -6.32 4.51
CA GLU A 199 -6.23 -5.87 3.33
C GLU A 199 -4.76 -5.62 3.63
N GLY A 200 -3.90 -5.86 2.62
CA GLY A 200 -2.46 -5.73 2.79
C GLY A 200 -1.80 -6.92 3.49
N THR A 201 -2.54 -8.03 3.67
CA THR A 201 -1.97 -9.28 4.17
C THR A 201 -0.82 -9.71 3.28
N MET A 202 0.37 -9.82 3.86
CA MET A 202 1.58 -10.19 3.13
C MET A 202 1.99 -11.62 3.49
N VAL A 203 2.36 -12.41 2.46
CA VAL A 203 2.90 -13.77 2.59
C VAL A 203 4.35 -13.73 2.15
N ALA A 204 5.25 -14.06 3.06
CA ALA A 204 6.69 -14.06 2.78
C ALA A 204 7.08 -15.17 1.78
N PRO A 205 8.26 -15.09 1.17
CA PRO A 205 8.78 -16.14 0.31
C PRO A 205 8.82 -17.50 1.02
N PHE A 206 8.45 -18.56 0.31
CA PHE A 206 8.50 -19.96 0.77
C PHE A 206 7.81 -20.17 2.13
N SER A 207 6.72 -19.45 2.39
CA SER A 207 6.04 -19.47 3.68
C SER A 207 4.54 -19.60 3.56
N GLU A 208 3.90 -19.79 4.71
CA GLU A 208 2.46 -19.86 4.85
C GLU A 208 1.98 -18.78 5.83
N ARG A 209 0.77 -18.26 5.58
CA ARG A 209 0.09 -17.30 6.45
C ARG A 209 -1.32 -17.78 6.76
N SER A 210 -1.53 -18.21 8.00
CA SER A 210 -2.87 -18.57 8.48
C SER A 210 -3.72 -17.33 8.76
N LEU A 211 -4.99 -17.42 8.37
CA LEU A 211 -6.00 -16.39 8.52
C LEU A 211 -7.17 -16.96 9.34
N ASN A 212 -7.63 -16.22 10.33
CA ASN A 212 -8.78 -16.60 11.13
C ASN A 212 -10.09 -16.19 10.42
N ILE A 213 -10.28 -16.72 9.21
CA ILE A 213 -11.46 -16.51 8.36
C ILE A 213 -11.83 -17.81 7.69
N SER A 214 -13.11 -18.04 7.45
CA SER A 214 -13.60 -19.27 6.83
C SER A 214 -13.99 -19.05 5.38
N LEU A 215 -13.76 -20.06 4.55
CA LEU A 215 -14.33 -20.12 3.20
C LEU A 215 -15.76 -20.68 3.30
N PRO A 216 -16.78 -20.03 2.72
CA PRO A 216 -18.14 -20.57 2.70
C PRO A 216 -18.20 -21.95 2.11
N ALA A 217 -19.01 -22.83 2.71
CA ALA A 217 -19.20 -24.21 2.23
C ALA A 217 -19.66 -24.24 0.76
N GLY A 218 -19.15 -25.18 -0.02
CA GLY A 218 -19.51 -25.31 -1.43
C GLY A 218 -18.85 -24.29 -2.35
N THR A 219 -17.90 -23.48 -1.86
CA THR A 219 -17.15 -22.55 -2.73
C THR A 219 -16.29 -23.31 -3.72
N THR A 220 -16.61 -23.17 -5.02
CA THR A 220 -15.86 -23.78 -6.14
C THR A 220 -14.91 -22.79 -6.81
N THR A 221 -15.14 -21.49 -6.62
CA THR A 221 -14.28 -20.43 -7.16
C THR A 221 -14.15 -19.29 -6.16
N MET A 222 -13.02 -18.61 -6.20
CA MET A 222 -12.80 -17.39 -5.40
C MET A 222 -11.99 -16.36 -6.16
N MET A 223 -12.09 -15.12 -5.73
CA MET A 223 -11.29 -14.00 -6.24
C MET A 223 -10.17 -13.67 -5.26
N VAL A 224 -8.95 -13.62 -5.78
CA VAL A 224 -7.77 -13.20 -5.06
C VAL A 224 -7.18 -11.97 -5.74
N GLY A 225 -7.11 -10.85 -5.02
CA GLY A 225 -6.48 -9.62 -5.50
C GLY A 225 -5.12 -9.45 -4.83
N ASN A 226 -4.08 -9.29 -5.63
CA ASN A 226 -2.74 -8.98 -5.16
C ASN A 226 -2.24 -7.67 -5.75
N VAL A 227 -1.21 -7.12 -5.13
CA VAL A 227 -0.53 -5.92 -5.63
C VAL A 227 0.71 -6.37 -6.40
N ASP A 228 0.85 -5.89 -7.65
CA ASP A 228 2.04 -6.16 -8.47
C ASP A 228 3.23 -5.27 -8.09
N ASP A 229 4.36 -5.43 -8.77
CA ASP A 229 5.60 -4.69 -8.53
C ASP A 229 5.43 -3.17 -8.71
N TYR A 230 4.52 -2.74 -9.59
CA TYR A 230 4.23 -1.33 -9.85
C TYR A 230 3.18 -0.73 -8.90
N GLY A 231 2.65 -1.53 -7.97
CA GLY A 231 1.60 -1.10 -7.05
C GLY A 231 0.18 -1.23 -7.60
N GLY A 232 0.02 -1.83 -8.78
CA GLY A 232 -1.28 -2.08 -9.40
C GLY A 232 -2.01 -3.26 -8.78
N LEU A 233 -3.34 -3.14 -8.64
CA LEU A 233 -4.21 -4.26 -8.25
C LEU A 233 -4.32 -5.25 -9.41
N ARG A 234 -4.02 -6.51 -9.13
CA ARG A 234 -4.26 -7.64 -10.04
C ARG A 234 -5.31 -8.56 -9.43
N MET A 235 -6.48 -8.62 -10.10
CA MET A 235 -7.56 -9.51 -9.70
C MET A 235 -7.42 -10.84 -10.44
N ASN A 236 -7.48 -11.94 -9.70
CA ASN A 236 -7.28 -13.29 -10.24
C ASN A 236 -8.43 -14.18 -9.78
N GLN A 237 -8.87 -15.07 -10.68
CA GLN A 237 -9.80 -16.14 -10.36
C GLN A 237 -9.01 -17.37 -9.94
N PHE A 238 -9.45 -17.97 -8.84
CA PHE A 238 -8.96 -19.24 -8.33
C PHE A 238 -10.08 -20.27 -8.38
N VAL A 239 -9.73 -21.52 -8.68
CA VAL A 239 -10.63 -22.68 -8.63
C VAL A 239 -10.34 -23.48 -7.38
N CYS A 240 -11.39 -23.84 -6.65
CA CYS A 240 -11.32 -24.57 -5.40
C CYS A 240 -11.79 -26.01 -5.58
N THR A 241 -10.95 -26.98 -5.18
CA THR A 241 -11.25 -28.42 -5.18
C THR A 241 -10.74 -29.00 -3.87
N SER A 242 -11.59 -29.71 -3.15
CA SER A 242 -11.22 -30.40 -1.90
C SER A 242 -10.46 -29.53 -0.89
N GLY A 243 -10.94 -28.28 -0.71
CA GLY A 243 -10.34 -27.35 0.25
C GLY A 243 -9.07 -26.63 -0.21
N LYS A 244 -8.63 -26.85 -1.44
CA LYS A 244 -7.47 -26.15 -2.04
C LYS A 244 -7.94 -25.32 -3.22
N CYS A 245 -7.61 -24.01 -3.20
CA CYS A 245 -7.87 -23.11 -4.31
C CYS A 245 -6.55 -22.68 -4.96
N THR A 246 -6.48 -22.81 -6.28
CA THR A 246 -5.30 -22.48 -7.08
C THR A 246 -5.66 -21.51 -8.20
N PHE A 247 -4.68 -20.78 -8.68
CA PHE A 247 -4.83 -19.83 -9.77
C PHE A 247 -5.41 -20.48 -11.02
N LYS A 248 -6.43 -19.84 -11.61
CA LYS A 248 -7.00 -20.22 -12.91
C LYS A 248 -6.60 -19.20 -13.98
N GLU A 249 -6.97 -17.97 -13.78
CA GLU A 249 -6.73 -16.90 -14.75
C GLU A 249 -6.70 -15.51 -14.10
N ARG A 250 -6.06 -14.54 -14.78
CA ARG A 250 -6.12 -13.13 -14.41
C ARG A 250 -7.37 -12.51 -15.02
N ILE A 251 -8.16 -11.84 -14.18
CA ILE A 251 -9.32 -11.10 -14.63
C ILE A 251 -8.84 -9.75 -15.18
N ARG A 252 -8.97 -9.58 -16.49
CA ARG A 252 -8.73 -8.27 -17.11
C ARG A 252 -9.89 -7.33 -16.77
N ASP A 253 -9.59 -6.10 -16.39
CA ASP A 253 -10.62 -5.07 -16.39
C ASP A 253 -11.03 -4.87 -17.85
N GLN A 254 -12.25 -5.26 -18.17
CA GLN A 254 -12.87 -4.80 -19.42
C GLN A 254 -12.91 -3.29 -19.30
N GLY A 255 -12.09 -2.59 -20.08
CA GLY A 255 -11.94 -1.16 -20.05
C GLY A 255 -13.32 -0.51 -20.01
N ARG A 256 -13.50 0.48 -19.15
CA ARG A 256 -14.51 1.47 -19.36
C ARG A 256 -14.17 2.08 -20.71
N GLY A 257 -14.94 1.69 -21.72
CA GLY A 257 -14.93 2.34 -23.01
C GLY A 257 -15.04 3.84 -22.78
N SER A 258 -14.18 4.51 -23.47
CA SER A 258 -14.07 5.96 -23.66
C SER A 258 -15.38 6.73 -23.54
#